data_a85d41e0165f33bf7e10676d34abb48d
#
_entry.id   a85d41e0165f33bf7e10676d34abb48d
#
_cell.length_a   1.000
_cell.length_b   1.000
_cell.length_c   1.000
_cell.angle_alpha   90.00
_cell.angle_beta   90.00
_cell.angle_gamma   90.00
#
_symmetry.space_group_name_H-M   'P 1'
#
loop_
_entity.id
_entity.type
_entity.pdbx_description
1 polymer ?
#
loop_
_entity_poly.entity_id
_entity_poly.type
_entity_poly.pdbx_seq_one_letter_code
_entity_poly.pdbx_strand_id
1 'polypeptide(L)'
;GEKKAYDDALKTFQAGNLKKADSDFSVFAKKYSASPYAPLALFWSGNSKYANKDYAGAITQLQSLIKRYPNHPRIPSAMLTLGNAQLESGNKAAAKKTFSEIISKYPDTEAAKDAQQLIAATK
;
A
#
# COMPACT_ATOMS: atom_id res chain seq x y z
N GLY A 1 -13.51 5.82 -19.93
CA GLY A 1 -12.96 6.86 -19.09
C GLY A 1 -12.16 6.33 -17.91
N GLU A 2 -11.51 7.24 -17.21
CA GLU A 2 -10.65 6.85 -16.10
C GLU A 2 -11.41 6.20 -14.93
N LYS A 3 -12.61 6.69 -14.62
CA LYS A 3 -13.41 6.10 -13.55
C LYS A 3 -13.76 4.64 -13.84
N LYS A 4 -14.15 4.36 -15.07
CA LYS A 4 -14.47 2.98 -15.47
C LYS A 4 -13.26 2.08 -15.39
N ALA A 5 -12.09 2.54 -15.84
CA ALA A 5 -10.85 1.77 -15.78
C ALA A 5 -10.48 1.46 -14.31
N TYR A 6 -10.63 2.44 -13.42
CA TYR A 6 -10.38 2.25 -11.99
C TYR A 6 -11.37 1.24 -11.40
N ASP A 7 -12.66 1.41 -11.67
CA ASP A 7 -13.71 0.51 -11.16
C ASP A 7 -13.51 -0.92 -11.65
N ASP A 8 -13.12 -1.10 -12.90
CA ASP A 8 -12.85 -2.43 -13.47
C ASP A 8 -11.69 -3.11 -12.78
N ALA A 9 -10.60 -2.36 -12.52
CA ALA A 9 -9.44 -2.89 -11.79
C ALA A 9 -9.83 -3.29 -10.36
N LEU A 10 -10.67 -2.48 -9.71
CA LEU A 10 -11.15 -2.78 -8.35
C LEU A 10 -11.99 -4.05 -8.31
N LYS A 11 -12.84 -4.26 -9.31
CA LYS A 11 -13.61 -5.49 -9.44
C LYS A 11 -12.70 -6.71 -9.62
N THR A 12 -11.63 -6.56 -10.40
CA THR A 12 -10.64 -7.62 -10.59
C THR A 12 -9.98 -7.99 -9.26
N PHE A 13 -9.64 -6.99 -8.46
CA PHE A 13 -9.10 -7.19 -7.12
C PHE A 13 -10.09 -7.93 -6.22
N GLN A 14 -11.34 -7.47 -6.21
CA GLN A 14 -12.41 -8.05 -5.37
C GLN A 14 -12.72 -9.50 -5.77
N ALA A 15 -12.52 -9.83 -7.03
CA ALA A 15 -12.69 -11.21 -7.53
C ALA A 15 -11.52 -12.12 -7.15
N GLY A 16 -10.48 -11.60 -6.51
CA GLY A 16 -9.33 -12.38 -6.06
C GLY A 16 -8.24 -12.57 -7.11
N ASN A 17 -8.38 -11.95 -8.29
CA ASN A 17 -7.37 -12.04 -9.34
C ASN A 17 -6.29 -10.98 -9.10
N LEU A 18 -5.41 -11.26 -8.12
CA LEU A 18 -4.45 -10.30 -7.59
C LEU A 18 -3.41 -9.86 -8.61
N LYS A 19 -2.91 -10.79 -9.41
CA LYS A 19 -1.89 -10.50 -10.40
C LYS A 19 -2.41 -9.56 -11.49
N LYS A 20 -3.61 -9.83 -11.99
CA LYS A 20 -4.25 -8.98 -13.00
C LYS A 20 -4.61 -7.62 -12.41
N ALA A 21 -5.13 -7.59 -11.17
CA ALA A 21 -5.48 -6.34 -10.50
C ALA A 21 -4.25 -5.44 -10.33
N ASP A 22 -3.13 -6.01 -9.88
CA ASP A 22 -1.88 -5.27 -9.76
C ASP A 22 -1.48 -4.66 -11.11
N SER A 23 -1.49 -5.45 -12.17
CA SER A 23 -1.16 -4.98 -13.51
C SER A 23 -2.08 -3.85 -13.95
N ASP A 24 -3.40 -4.04 -13.77
CA ASP A 24 -4.39 -3.06 -14.18
C ASP A 24 -4.23 -1.73 -13.42
N PHE A 25 -4.00 -1.80 -12.10
CA PHE A 25 -3.78 -0.59 -11.29
C PHE A 25 -2.47 0.10 -11.65
N SER A 26 -1.39 -0.66 -11.90
CA SER A 26 -0.11 -0.09 -12.30
C SER A 26 -0.20 0.64 -13.64
N VAL A 27 -0.89 0.04 -14.60
CA VAL A 27 -1.14 0.67 -15.91
C VAL A 27 -1.98 1.94 -15.72
N PHE A 28 -3.03 1.87 -14.89
CA PHE A 28 -3.89 3.03 -14.60
C PHE A 28 -3.07 4.19 -14.05
N ALA A 29 -2.22 3.92 -13.06
CA ALA A 29 -1.44 4.98 -12.40
C ALA A 29 -0.49 5.68 -13.37
N LYS A 30 0.03 4.96 -14.36
CA LYS A 30 0.90 5.54 -15.40
C LYS A 30 0.09 6.33 -16.43
N LYS A 31 -1.01 5.75 -16.90
CA LYS A 31 -1.84 6.36 -17.95
C LYS A 31 -2.55 7.61 -17.45
N TYR A 32 -3.04 7.60 -16.22
CA TYR A 32 -3.81 8.68 -15.64
C TYR A 32 -3.09 9.29 -14.43
N SER A 33 -1.81 9.61 -14.59
CA SER A 33 -0.95 10.06 -13.48
C SER A 33 -1.44 11.34 -12.81
N ALA A 34 -2.22 12.16 -13.50
CA ALA A 34 -2.80 13.39 -12.93
C ALA A 34 -4.18 13.17 -12.30
N SER A 35 -4.72 11.97 -12.40
CA SER A 35 -6.04 11.65 -11.87
C SER A 35 -6.04 11.60 -10.34
N PRO A 36 -7.13 12.04 -9.68
CA PRO A 36 -7.29 11.80 -8.24
C PRO A 36 -7.30 10.31 -7.87
N TYR A 37 -7.56 9.43 -8.84
CA TYR A 37 -7.51 7.99 -8.61
C TYR A 37 -6.10 7.40 -8.69
N ALA A 38 -5.11 8.17 -9.19
CA ALA A 38 -3.75 7.64 -9.34
C ALA A 38 -3.13 7.19 -8.01
N PRO A 39 -3.19 7.97 -6.91
CA PRO A 39 -2.67 7.47 -5.64
C PRO A 39 -3.42 6.25 -5.13
N LEU A 40 -4.73 6.18 -5.33
CA LEU A 40 -5.51 4.98 -4.96
C LEU A 40 -5.09 3.77 -5.78
N ALA A 41 -4.81 3.97 -7.07
CA ALA A 41 -4.33 2.87 -7.92
C ALA A 41 -2.97 2.34 -7.45
N LEU A 42 -2.06 3.22 -7.05
CA LEU A 42 -0.78 2.82 -6.47
C LEU A 42 -0.97 2.06 -5.16
N PHE A 43 -1.90 2.51 -4.33
CA PHE A 43 -2.23 1.84 -3.08
C PHE A 43 -2.73 0.41 -3.33
N TRP A 44 -3.70 0.25 -4.24
CA TRP A 44 -4.25 -1.07 -4.55
C TRP A 44 -3.24 -1.98 -5.26
N SER A 45 -2.39 -1.40 -6.13
CA SER A 45 -1.30 -2.16 -6.75
C SER A 45 -0.35 -2.72 -5.69
N GLY A 46 0.08 -1.87 -4.75
CA GLY A 46 0.94 -2.30 -3.65
C GLY A 46 0.31 -3.39 -2.80
N ASN A 47 -0.98 -3.22 -2.45
CA ASN A 47 -1.72 -4.22 -1.67
C ASN A 47 -1.90 -5.53 -2.43
N SER A 48 -2.13 -5.46 -3.74
CA SER A 48 -2.25 -6.65 -4.59
C SER A 48 -0.95 -7.43 -4.64
N LYS A 49 0.17 -6.72 -4.78
CA LYS A 49 1.50 -7.34 -4.75
C LYS A 49 1.74 -8.02 -3.39
N TYR A 50 1.42 -7.34 -2.30
CA TYR A 50 1.57 -7.89 -0.96
C TYR A 50 0.74 -9.18 -0.80
N ALA A 51 -0.54 -9.13 -1.19
CA ALA A 51 -1.44 -10.28 -1.09
C ALA A 51 -0.97 -11.45 -1.96
N ASN A 52 -0.30 -11.15 -3.07
CA ASN A 52 0.27 -12.16 -3.97
C ASN A 52 1.70 -12.56 -3.57
N LYS A 53 2.14 -12.14 -2.39
CA LYS A 53 3.45 -12.46 -1.79
C LYS A 53 4.64 -11.88 -2.54
N ASP A 54 4.41 -10.88 -3.40
CA ASP A 54 5.49 -10.10 -4.03
C ASP A 54 5.86 -8.96 -3.09
N TYR A 55 6.56 -9.27 -2.02
CA TYR A 55 6.88 -8.31 -0.97
C TYR A 55 7.84 -7.22 -1.46
N ALA A 56 8.84 -7.59 -2.26
CA ALA A 56 9.77 -6.61 -2.82
C ALA A 56 9.06 -5.62 -3.72
N GLY A 57 8.16 -6.10 -4.58
CA GLY A 57 7.35 -5.24 -5.44
C GLY A 57 6.40 -4.35 -4.65
N ALA A 58 5.78 -4.89 -3.60
CA ALA A 58 4.90 -4.13 -2.72
C ALA A 58 5.66 -2.99 -2.04
N ILE A 59 6.85 -3.26 -1.52
CA ILE A 59 7.69 -2.26 -0.87
C ILE A 59 8.00 -1.12 -1.84
N THR A 60 8.45 -1.44 -3.03
CA THR A 60 8.81 -0.43 -4.05
C THR A 60 7.60 0.42 -4.42
N GLN A 61 6.46 -0.21 -4.66
CA GLN A 61 5.24 0.51 -5.09
C GLN A 61 4.70 1.41 -3.99
N LEU A 62 4.67 0.91 -2.75
CA LEU A 62 4.15 1.69 -1.62
C LEU A 62 5.10 2.83 -1.23
N GLN A 63 6.41 2.63 -1.33
CA GLN A 63 7.37 3.72 -1.12
C GLN A 63 7.19 4.81 -2.16
N SER A 64 6.93 4.46 -3.42
CA SER A 64 6.65 5.42 -4.49
C SER A 64 5.39 6.23 -4.16
N LEU A 65 4.32 5.57 -3.72
CA LEU A 65 3.08 6.24 -3.31
C LEU A 65 3.35 7.26 -2.20
N ILE A 66 4.02 6.84 -1.15
CA ILE A 66 4.30 7.69 0.02
C ILE A 66 5.15 8.90 -0.37
N LYS A 67 6.13 8.69 -1.24
CA LYS A 67 7.01 9.77 -1.68
C LYS A 67 6.29 10.78 -2.58
N ARG A 68 5.44 10.29 -3.48
CA ARG A 68 4.77 11.14 -4.48
C ARG A 68 3.51 11.82 -3.96
N TYR A 69 2.82 11.20 -3.00
CA TYR A 69 1.54 11.70 -2.48
C TYR A 69 1.54 11.68 -0.94
N PRO A 70 2.48 12.37 -0.29
CA PRO A 70 2.70 12.23 1.17
C PRO A 70 1.52 12.65 2.04
N ASN A 71 0.60 13.44 1.50
CA ASN A 71 -0.54 13.95 2.26
C ASN A 71 -1.85 13.24 1.93
N HIS A 72 -1.81 12.18 1.14
CA HIS A 72 -3.03 11.46 0.78
C HIS A 72 -3.60 10.74 2.02
N PRO A 73 -4.95 10.73 2.19
CA PRO A 73 -5.57 10.10 3.37
C PRO A 73 -5.25 8.61 3.54
N ARG A 74 -4.86 7.92 2.46
CA ARG A 74 -4.52 6.49 2.53
C ARG A 74 -3.08 6.22 2.94
N ILE A 75 -2.27 7.26 3.17
CA ILE A 75 -0.87 7.07 3.52
C ILE A 75 -0.68 6.22 4.80
N PRO A 76 -1.43 6.44 5.90
CA PRO A 76 -1.24 5.57 7.06
C PRO A 76 -1.49 4.09 6.74
N SER A 77 -2.53 3.78 5.97
CA SER A 77 -2.80 2.40 5.55
C SER A 77 -1.72 1.85 4.63
N ALA A 78 -1.22 2.68 3.71
CA ALA A 78 -0.12 2.30 2.82
C ALA A 78 1.15 1.98 3.61
N MET A 79 1.46 2.79 4.62
CA MET A 79 2.61 2.55 5.49
C MET A 79 2.45 1.25 6.29
N LEU A 80 1.22 0.93 6.71
CA LEU A 80 0.98 -0.32 7.41
C LEU A 80 1.30 -1.53 6.52
N THR A 81 0.82 -1.52 5.28
CA THR A 81 1.14 -2.59 4.32
C THR A 81 2.64 -2.63 4.03
N LEU A 82 3.28 -1.46 3.90
CA LEU A 82 4.73 -1.38 3.71
C LEU A 82 5.47 -2.06 4.85
N GLY A 83 5.13 -1.74 6.09
CA GLY A 83 5.75 -2.34 7.26
C GLY A 83 5.55 -3.86 7.30
N ASN A 84 4.33 -4.32 6.99
CA ASN A 84 4.05 -5.75 6.91
C ASN A 84 4.87 -6.43 5.81
N ALA A 85 5.04 -5.80 4.66
CA ALA A 85 5.86 -6.35 3.57
C ALA A 85 7.34 -6.43 3.97
N GLN A 86 7.84 -5.40 4.68
CA GLN A 86 9.20 -5.41 5.21
C GLN A 86 9.40 -6.55 6.20
N LEU A 87 8.42 -6.75 7.08
CA LEU A 87 8.44 -7.83 8.07
C LEU A 87 8.47 -9.21 7.40
N GLU A 88 7.58 -9.41 6.43
CA GLU A 88 7.49 -10.68 5.70
C GLU A 88 8.75 -10.97 4.88
N SER A 89 9.44 -9.94 4.42
CA SER A 89 10.69 -10.12 3.68
C SER A 89 11.90 -10.27 4.59
N GLY A 90 11.69 -10.32 5.93
CA GLY A 90 12.74 -10.58 6.89
C GLY A 90 13.45 -9.36 7.43
N ASN A 91 13.01 -8.15 7.10
CA ASN A 91 13.63 -6.92 7.58
C ASN A 91 12.86 -6.34 8.75
N LYS A 92 13.04 -6.93 9.92
CA LYS A 92 12.37 -6.52 11.16
C LYS A 92 12.68 -5.08 11.55
N ALA A 93 13.92 -4.66 11.39
CA ALA A 93 14.34 -3.31 11.78
C ALA A 93 13.60 -2.26 10.95
N ALA A 94 13.53 -2.44 9.63
CA ALA A 94 12.79 -1.54 8.75
C ALA A 94 11.30 -1.53 9.09
N ALA A 95 10.73 -2.70 9.35
CA ALA A 95 9.31 -2.83 9.70
C ALA A 95 8.98 -2.06 10.97
N LYS A 96 9.77 -2.22 12.02
CA LYS A 96 9.57 -1.52 13.29
C LYS A 96 9.67 -0.01 13.12
N LYS A 97 10.62 0.45 12.30
CA LYS A 97 10.77 1.87 11.99
C LYS A 97 9.52 2.41 11.29
N THR A 98 9.02 1.68 10.30
CA THR A 98 7.81 2.07 9.57
C THR A 98 6.60 2.14 10.50
N PHE A 99 6.40 1.13 11.33
CA PHE A 99 5.30 1.12 12.30
C PHE A 99 5.41 2.27 13.29
N SER A 100 6.62 2.56 13.78
CA SER A 100 6.85 3.68 14.70
C SER A 100 6.52 5.02 14.05
N GLU A 101 6.84 5.19 12.78
CA GLU A 101 6.49 6.41 12.05
C GLU A 101 4.98 6.61 11.92
N ILE A 102 4.22 5.53 11.73
CA ILE A 102 2.75 5.61 11.69
C ILE A 102 2.22 6.15 13.01
N ILE A 103 2.72 5.60 14.12
CA ILE A 103 2.29 5.99 15.46
C ILE A 103 2.64 7.46 15.75
N SER A 104 3.83 7.87 15.34
CA SER A 104 4.31 9.24 15.57
C SER A 104 3.57 10.27 14.72
N LYS A 105 3.37 9.98 13.43
CA LYS A 105 2.78 10.95 12.48
C LYS A 105 1.27 10.89 12.40
N TYR A 106 0.67 9.73 12.64
CA TYR A 106 -0.76 9.51 12.46
C TYR A 106 -1.38 8.80 13.67
N PRO A 107 -1.21 9.37 14.89
CA PRO A 107 -1.56 8.66 16.14
C PRO A 107 -3.04 8.33 16.29
N ASP A 108 -3.91 9.08 15.62
CA ASP A 108 -5.37 8.93 15.78
C ASP A 108 -5.99 8.01 14.70
N THR A 109 -5.16 7.25 13.98
CA THR A 109 -5.64 6.39 12.92
C THR A 109 -5.72 4.94 13.36
N GLU A 110 -6.56 4.17 12.67
CA GLU A 110 -6.65 2.72 12.85
C GLU A 110 -5.31 2.05 12.52
N ALA A 111 -4.60 2.59 11.51
CA ALA A 111 -3.27 2.09 11.15
C ALA A 111 -2.29 2.22 12.31
N ALA A 112 -2.35 3.30 13.09
CA ALA A 112 -1.49 3.48 14.27
C ALA A 112 -1.79 2.43 15.34
N LYS A 113 -3.06 2.12 15.56
CA LYS A 113 -3.49 1.06 16.48
C LYS A 113 -2.91 -0.29 16.08
N ASP A 114 -3.07 -0.63 14.80
CA ASP A 114 -2.55 -1.87 14.26
C ASP A 114 -1.02 -1.91 14.33
N ALA A 115 -0.36 -0.78 14.07
CA ALA A 115 1.09 -0.67 14.15
C ALA A 115 1.60 -0.94 15.58
N GLN A 116 0.90 -0.43 16.60
CA GLN A 116 1.27 -0.70 17.99
C GLN A 116 1.23 -2.19 18.31
N GLN A 117 0.18 -2.87 17.85
CA GLN A 117 0.05 -4.31 18.05
C GLN A 117 1.14 -5.09 17.32
N LEU A 118 1.47 -4.66 16.12
CA LEU A 118 2.50 -5.33 15.31
C LEU A 118 3.89 -5.16 15.89
N ILE A 119 4.21 -3.98 16.43
CA ILE A 119 5.49 -3.76 17.12
C ILE A 119 5.60 -4.68 18.32
N ALA A 120 4.53 -4.75 19.13
CA ALA A 120 4.52 -5.60 20.32
C ALA A 120 4.71 -7.08 19.97
N ALA A 121 4.18 -7.52 18.84
CA ALA A 121 4.29 -8.91 18.38
C ALA A 121 5.62 -9.21 17.69
N THR A 122 6.36 -8.20 17.25
CA THR A 122 7.62 -8.37 16.52
C THR A 122 8.79 -8.33 17.48
N LYS A 123 9.47 -9.44 17.65
CA LYS A 123 10.60 -9.55 18.61
C LYS A 123 11.95 -9.63 17.93
#